data_3452f43cfdda38af55736cdf29cb8f10
#
_entry.id   3452f43cfdda38af55736cdf29cb8f10
#
_cell.length_a   1.000
_cell.length_b   1.000
_cell.length_c   1.000
_cell.angle_alpha   90.00
_cell.angle_beta   90.00
_cell.angle_gamma   90.00
#
_symmetry.space_group_name_H-M   'P 1'
#
loop_
_entity.id
_entity.type
_entity.pdbx_description
1 polymer ?
#
loop_
_entity_poly.entity_id
_entity_poly.type
_entity_poly.pdbx_seq_one_letter_code
_entity_poly.pdbx_strand_id
1 'polypeptide(L)'
;MTRSVLSSQSEGLERRPTSRLVRPSLSCTPLTFLLTGFMWLSVSFLLGAALLLGLVNGTPLPHWLKPVHVHGALLGGFLQMIIGGFLFSRANAHTQASATSHSSLFWALNGATVGLLVSFWLGHMTVAGLAALVLIGIVLWISPKAWLRIGNAYQPVGAVWIARAALVALLLGLIAAALMTFRIIEGAHSYLRLFHVHFLVLGFLTVTFILALHQILPVLMQAPLASHAVTRIAFWFLPVGFAALLGGFVTSSLWLEITVGGLLVAAVAMCTYDFLVGWIKSGTPEHAASDHLLLGVCFLFLSTVAGLAMGANYLRTPPVMPIGSLHLVAYTHLAFIGFMMQVVCGSL
;
A
#
# COMPACT_ATOMS: atom_id res chain seq x y z
N MET A 1 -4.27 62.62 59.87
CA MET A 1 -4.24 61.29 60.54
C MET A 1 -3.85 60.28 59.52
N THR A 2 -2.57 60.01 59.42
CA THR A 2 -1.93 59.09 58.46
C THR A 2 -1.61 57.79 59.20
N ARG A 3 -2.18 56.66 58.77
CA ARG A 3 -1.78 55.32 59.22
C ARG A 3 -1.07 54.60 58.11
N SER A 4 0.25 54.40 58.29
CA SER A 4 1.11 53.54 57.53
C SER A 4 0.80 52.08 57.82
N VAL A 5 0.53 51.29 56.78
CA VAL A 5 0.43 49.83 56.86
C VAL A 5 1.72 49.25 56.27
N LEU A 6 2.58 48.71 57.12
CA LEU A 6 3.70 47.87 56.75
C LEU A 6 3.18 46.52 56.30
N SER A 7 3.29 46.18 55.00
CA SER A 7 3.07 44.85 54.49
C SER A 7 4.38 44.04 54.52
N SER A 8 4.40 43.00 55.30
CA SER A 8 5.45 42.00 55.39
C SER A 8 5.54 41.24 54.04
N GLN A 9 6.61 41.40 53.32
CA GLN A 9 7.01 40.52 52.22
C GLN A 9 7.53 39.21 52.82
N SER A 10 6.69 38.16 52.77
CA SER A 10 7.15 36.80 52.96
C SER A 10 7.85 36.35 51.70
N GLU A 11 9.15 36.17 51.76
CA GLU A 11 9.98 35.54 50.70
C GLU A 11 9.48 34.10 50.47
N GLY A 12 8.68 33.95 49.43
CA GLY A 12 8.37 32.66 48.85
C GLY A 12 9.61 32.09 48.16
N LEU A 13 10.27 31.14 48.82
CA LEU A 13 11.27 30.27 48.15
C LEU A 13 10.62 29.59 46.97
N GLU A 14 10.78 30.16 45.76
CA GLU A 14 10.48 29.50 44.53
C GLU A 14 11.35 28.23 44.43
N ARG A 15 10.74 27.06 44.71
CA ARG A 15 11.31 25.76 44.38
C ARG A 15 11.44 25.73 42.88
N ARG A 16 12.66 25.96 42.36
CA ARG A 16 13.03 25.70 40.98
C ARG A 16 12.57 24.28 40.64
N PRO A 17 11.71 24.09 39.62
CA PRO A 17 11.35 22.76 39.21
C PRO A 17 12.63 22.03 38.79
N THR A 18 12.98 20.98 39.50
CA THR A 18 14.05 20.05 39.08
C THR A 18 13.74 19.64 37.66
N SER A 19 14.54 20.12 36.71
CA SER A 19 14.47 19.73 35.32
C SER A 19 14.71 18.22 35.28
N ARG A 20 13.61 17.46 35.30
CA ARG A 20 13.67 16.03 34.95
C ARG A 20 14.32 16.01 33.57
N LEU A 21 15.52 15.47 33.49
CA LEU A 21 16.12 15.08 32.23
C LEU A 21 15.12 14.17 31.51
N VAL A 22 14.29 14.78 30.67
CA VAL A 22 13.40 14.05 29.76
C VAL A 22 14.34 13.29 28.85
N ARG A 23 14.54 11.99 29.16
CA ARG A 23 15.24 11.10 28.24
C ARG A 23 14.52 11.28 26.89
N PRO A 24 15.23 11.59 25.80
CA PRO A 24 14.61 11.66 24.49
C PRO A 24 13.98 10.30 24.24
N SER A 25 12.66 10.19 24.42
CA SER A 25 11.93 9.02 23.97
C SER A 25 12.11 9.00 22.45
N LEU A 26 12.64 7.93 21.91
CA LEU A 26 12.68 7.67 20.46
C LEU A 26 11.22 7.58 19.98
N SER A 27 10.57 8.73 19.83
CA SER A 27 9.20 8.80 19.37
C SER A 27 9.20 8.61 17.85
N CYS A 28 8.71 7.47 17.38
CA CYS A 28 8.54 7.25 15.95
C CYS A 28 7.34 8.07 15.46
N THR A 29 7.64 9.05 14.61
CA THR A 29 6.66 9.92 13.97
C THR A 29 6.18 9.31 12.63
N PRO A 30 5.09 9.80 12.03
CA PRO A 30 4.70 9.41 10.67
C PRO A 30 5.83 9.54 9.66
N LEU A 31 6.66 10.58 9.77
CA LEU A 31 7.84 10.79 8.91
C LEU A 31 8.84 9.63 9.04
N THR A 32 9.03 9.07 10.23
CA THR A 32 9.91 7.91 10.43
C THR A 32 9.46 6.72 9.59
N PHE A 33 8.16 6.46 9.50
CA PHE A 33 7.60 5.41 8.64
C PHE A 33 7.87 5.69 7.16
N LEU A 34 7.68 6.93 6.71
CA LEU A 34 7.91 7.31 5.31
C LEU A 34 9.38 7.14 4.93
N LEU A 35 10.31 7.70 5.72
CA LEU A 35 11.75 7.61 5.46
C LEU A 35 12.25 6.16 5.47
N THR A 36 11.80 5.35 6.44
CA THR A 36 12.17 3.93 6.49
C THR A 36 11.56 3.15 5.32
N GLY A 37 10.34 3.50 4.90
CA GLY A 37 9.73 2.93 3.71
C GLY A 37 10.54 3.22 2.45
N PHE A 38 11.03 4.45 2.27
CA PHE A 38 11.94 4.81 1.18
C PHE A 38 13.27 4.05 1.24
N MET A 39 13.83 3.88 2.42
CA MET A 39 15.05 3.09 2.59
C MET A 39 14.84 1.63 2.14
N TRP A 40 13.72 1.01 2.54
CA TRP A 40 13.37 -0.33 2.09
C TRP A 40 13.16 -0.43 0.58
N LEU A 41 12.48 0.55 -0.03
CA LEU A 41 12.32 0.61 -1.49
C LEU A 41 13.66 0.76 -2.21
N SER A 42 14.57 1.56 -1.68
CA SER A 42 15.93 1.75 -2.24
C SER A 42 16.74 0.44 -2.19
N VAL A 43 16.74 -0.25 -1.05
CA VAL A 43 17.37 -1.57 -0.92
C VAL A 43 16.74 -2.58 -1.88
N SER A 44 15.42 -2.62 -1.94
CA SER A 44 14.70 -3.51 -2.86
C SER A 44 15.00 -3.17 -4.33
N PHE A 45 15.13 -1.91 -4.70
CA PHE A 45 15.54 -1.51 -6.04
C PHE A 45 16.90 -2.09 -6.42
N LEU A 46 17.90 -2.01 -5.54
CA LEU A 46 19.22 -2.59 -5.78
C LEU A 46 19.16 -4.11 -5.95
N LEU A 47 18.38 -4.80 -5.12
CA LEU A 47 18.17 -6.25 -5.25
C LEU A 47 17.43 -6.60 -6.56
N GLY A 48 16.45 -5.78 -6.96
CA GLY A 48 15.73 -5.92 -8.22
C GLY A 48 16.62 -5.71 -9.43
N ALA A 49 17.52 -4.72 -9.39
CA ALA A 49 18.52 -4.50 -10.43
C ALA A 49 19.47 -5.70 -10.57
N ALA A 50 19.94 -6.27 -9.45
CA ALA A 50 20.74 -7.50 -9.46
C ALA A 50 19.98 -8.69 -10.07
N LEU A 51 18.68 -8.84 -9.74
CA LEU A 51 17.80 -9.86 -10.32
C LEU A 51 17.64 -9.69 -11.84
N LEU A 52 17.43 -8.45 -12.29
CA LEU A 52 17.29 -8.16 -13.72
C LEU A 52 18.60 -8.44 -14.49
N LEU A 53 19.73 -8.00 -13.96
CA LEU A 53 21.04 -8.27 -14.56
C LEU A 53 21.31 -9.78 -14.65
N GLY A 54 21.01 -10.53 -13.58
CA GLY A 54 21.15 -11.99 -13.60
C GLY A 54 20.23 -12.64 -14.64
N LEU A 55 18.99 -12.18 -14.75
CA LEU A 55 18.03 -12.68 -15.73
C LEU A 55 18.49 -12.40 -17.18
N VAL A 56 18.99 -11.19 -17.44
CA VAL A 56 19.47 -10.80 -18.79
C VAL A 56 20.75 -11.55 -19.18
N ASN A 57 21.66 -11.75 -18.23
CA ASN A 57 22.93 -12.42 -18.46
C ASN A 57 22.84 -13.96 -18.38
N GLY A 58 21.66 -14.51 -18.07
CA GLY A 58 21.50 -15.95 -17.86
C GLY A 58 22.25 -16.50 -16.64
N THR A 59 22.62 -15.62 -15.68
CA THR A 59 23.37 -16.00 -14.49
C THR A 59 22.42 -16.55 -13.42
N PRO A 60 22.65 -17.78 -12.90
CA PRO A 60 21.82 -18.32 -11.82
C PRO A 60 21.99 -17.48 -10.55
N LEU A 61 20.88 -16.96 -10.03
CA LEU A 61 20.86 -16.17 -8.81
C LEU A 61 20.32 -16.99 -7.64
N PRO A 62 20.72 -16.67 -6.40
CA PRO A 62 20.19 -17.33 -5.22
C PRO A 62 18.66 -17.28 -5.18
N HIS A 63 18.02 -18.42 -4.88
CA HIS A 63 16.56 -18.55 -4.87
C HIS A 63 15.85 -17.61 -3.86
N TRP A 64 16.54 -17.21 -2.79
CA TRP A 64 16.04 -16.29 -1.78
C TRP A 64 15.99 -14.83 -2.24
N LEU A 65 16.75 -14.45 -3.26
CA LEU A 65 16.90 -13.04 -3.67
C LEU A 65 15.58 -12.44 -4.14
N LYS A 66 14.80 -13.18 -4.94
CA LYS A 66 13.50 -12.75 -5.44
C LYS A 66 12.47 -12.51 -4.33
N PRO A 67 12.20 -13.45 -3.40
CA PRO A 67 11.28 -13.19 -2.31
C PRO A 67 11.74 -12.07 -1.37
N VAL A 68 13.04 -11.93 -1.11
CA VAL A 68 13.59 -10.83 -0.30
C VAL A 68 13.33 -9.48 -1.00
N HIS A 69 13.64 -9.36 -2.29
CA HIS A 69 13.33 -8.16 -3.08
C HIS A 69 11.84 -7.79 -3.03
N VAL A 70 10.97 -8.74 -3.32
CA VAL A 70 9.52 -8.49 -3.40
C VAL A 70 8.94 -8.10 -2.04
N HIS A 71 9.23 -8.86 -0.99
CA HIS A 71 8.66 -8.57 0.33
C HIS A 71 9.30 -7.35 1.00
N GLY A 72 10.57 -7.08 0.73
CA GLY A 72 11.22 -5.83 1.15
C GLY A 72 10.54 -4.61 0.56
N ALA A 73 10.21 -4.64 -0.75
CA ALA A 73 9.47 -3.56 -1.41
C ALA A 73 8.03 -3.44 -0.88
N LEU A 74 7.30 -4.56 -0.76
CA LEU A 74 5.87 -4.53 -0.44
C LEU A 74 5.60 -4.24 1.05
N LEU A 75 6.29 -4.92 1.95
CA LEU A 75 6.07 -4.78 3.40
C LEU A 75 6.92 -3.65 3.99
N GLY A 76 8.23 -3.69 3.75
CA GLY A 76 9.15 -2.67 4.23
C GLY A 76 8.92 -1.31 3.56
N GLY A 77 8.65 -1.32 2.25
CA GLY A 77 8.40 -0.14 1.45
C GLY A 77 6.94 0.33 1.52
N PHE A 78 6.12 -0.17 0.60
CA PHE A 78 4.76 0.37 0.37
C PHE A 78 3.84 0.28 1.58
N LEU A 79 3.74 -0.86 2.28
CA LEU A 79 2.88 -0.97 3.45
C LEU A 79 3.29 0.00 4.55
N GLN A 80 4.60 0.15 4.79
CA GLN A 80 5.12 1.07 5.78
C GLN A 80 4.80 2.53 5.42
N MET A 81 4.92 2.91 4.14
CA MET A 81 4.57 4.25 3.67
C MET A 81 3.06 4.51 3.74
N ILE A 82 2.22 3.53 3.43
CA ILE A 82 0.75 3.63 3.59
C ILE A 82 0.39 3.89 5.06
N ILE A 83 1.01 3.15 5.99
CA ILE A 83 0.80 3.37 7.43
C ILE A 83 1.29 4.78 7.83
N GLY A 84 2.46 5.20 7.36
CA GLY A 84 3.01 6.54 7.59
C GLY A 84 2.08 7.65 7.10
N GLY A 85 1.59 7.55 5.87
CA GLY A 85 0.63 8.48 5.27
C GLY A 85 -0.70 8.53 6.03
N PHE A 86 -1.21 7.38 6.45
CA PHE A 86 -2.41 7.29 7.29
C PHE A 86 -2.24 7.95 8.66
N LEU A 87 -1.07 7.82 9.28
CA LEU A 87 -0.74 8.47 10.54
C LEU A 87 -0.53 9.98 10.37
N PHE A 88 0.05 10.40 9.25
CA PHE A 88 0.28 11.81 8.90
C PHE A 88 -1.03 12.57 8.69
N SER A 89 -1.95 12.02 7.91
CA SER A 89 -3.26 12.64 7.66
C SER A 89 -4.04 12.87 8.97
N ARG A 90 -3.76 12.09 9.98
CA ARG A 90 -4.30 12.20 11.33
C ARG A 90 -3.73 13.34 12.16
N ALA A 91 -2.41 13.57 12.07
CA ALA A 91 -1.75 14.62 12.84
C ALA A 91 -2.27 16.01 12.45
N ASN A 92 -2.60 16.20 11.18
CA ASN A 92 -3.12 17.47 10.67
C ASN A 92 -4.60 17.72 11.02
N ALA A 93 -5.38 16.67 11.30
CA ALA A 93 -6.80 16.81 11.67
C ALA A 93 -7.03 17.20 13.15
N HIS A 94 -6.01 17.06 14.00
CA HIS A 94 -6.07 17.35 15.43
C HIS A 94 -4.92 18.28 15.84
N THR A 95 -5.15 19.55 15.76
CA THR A 95 -4.20 20.65 15.98
C THR A 95 -3.53 20.71 17.35
N GLN A 96 -3.65 19.73 18.21
CA GLN A 96 -2.93 19.65 19.52
C GLN A 96 -2.95 18.26 20.20
N ALA A 97 -3.31 17.17 19.52
CA ALA A 97 -3.18 15.87 20.16
C ALA A 97 -1.69 15.54 20.30
N SER A 98 -1.26 15.41 21.56
CA SER A 98 0.09 14.99 21.96
C SER A 98 0.69 14.01 20.95
N ALA A 99 1.95 14.21 20.58
CA ALA A 99 2.71 13.32 19.72
C ALA A 99 2.67 11.90 20.29
N THR A 100 1.60 11.16 19.98
CA THR A 100 1.48 9.76 20.39
C THR A 100 2.57 9.00 19.70
N SER A 101 3.53 8.50 20.48
CA SER A 101 4.60 7.67 19.95
C SER A 101 4.02 6.41 19.31
N HIS A 102 4.32 6.21 18.04
CA HIS A 102 3.96 4.99 17.31
C HIS A 102 5.10 3.96 17.31
N SER A 103 6.02 4.07 18.28
CA SER A 103 7.25 3.28 18.34
C SER A 103 6.99 1.79 18.37
N SER A 104 6.03 1.30 19.16
CA SER A 104 5.71 -0.14 19.21
C SER A 104 5.23 -0.68 17.86
N LEU A 105 4.38 0.07 17.15
CA LEU A 105 3.92 -0.30 15.81
C LEU A 105 5.09 -0.31 14.81
N PHE A 106 5.95 0.71 14.86
CA PHE A 106 7.10 0.83 13.99
C PHE A 106 8.07 -0.35 14.18
N TRP A 107 8.46 -0.65 15.41
CA TRP A 107 9.39 -1.73 15.71
C TRP A 107 8.80 -3.12 15.43
N ALA A 108 7.51 -3.33 15.74
CA ALA A 108 6.83 -4.58 15.43
C ALA A 108 6.78 -4.85 13.93
N LEU A 109 6.42 -3.83 13.12
CA LEU A 109 6.35 -3.95 11.66
C LEU A 109 7.73 -4.23 11.05
N ASN A 110 8.76 -3.44 11.44
CA ASN A 110 10.10 -3.64 10.92
C ASN A 110 10.72 -4.95 11.41
N GLY A 111 10.50 -5.33 12.65
CA GLY A 111 10.96 -6.61 13.20
C GLY A 111 10.34 -7.80 12.45
N ALA A 112 9.02 -7.77 12.19
CA ALA A 112 8.35 -8.80 11.42
C ALA A 112 8.84 -8.83 9.96
N THR A 113 9.07 -7.67 9.35
CA THR A 113 9.63 -7.58 7.98
C THR A 113 11.03 -8.18 7.93
N VAL A 114 11.94 -7.75 8.80
CA VAL A 114 13.31 -8.29 8.87
C VAL A 114 13.28 -9.79 9.14
N GLY A 115 12.47 -10.25 10.10
CA GLY A 115 12.33 -11.68 10.41
C GLY A 115 11.87 -12.50 9.20
N LEU A 116 10.91 -11.96 8.42
CA LEU A 116 10.46 -12.60 7.19
C LEU A 116 11.58 -12.67 6.13
N LEU A 117 12.31 -11.56 5.90
CA LEU A 117 13.39 -11.53 4.91
C LEU A 117 14.55 -12.46 5.28
N VAL A 118 14.93 -12.49 6.55
CA VAL A 118 15.94 -13.42 7.08
C VAL A 118 15.48 -14.88 6.93
N SER A 119 14.20 -15.16 7.14
CA SER A 119 13.66 -16.51 6.97
C SER A 119 13.77 -17.01 5.52
N PHE A 120 13.54 -16.14 4.53
CA PHE A 120 13.75 -16.47 3.12
C PHE A 120 15.21 -16.70 2.80
N TRP A 121 16.09 -15.85 3.33
CA TRP A 121 17.54 -16.00 3.16
C TRP A 121 18.06 -17.32 3.70
N LEU A 122 17.58 -17.71 4.88
CA LEU A 122 17.97 -18.97 5.54
C LEU A 122 17.18 -20.21 5.05
N GLY A 123 16.13 -20.01 4.24
CA GLY A 123 15.27 -21.10 3.77
C GLY A 123 14.30 -21.67 4.82
N HIS A 124 14.09 -20.96 5.95
CA HIS A 124 13.25 -21.43 7.06
C HIS A 124 11.79 -20.99 6.94
N MET A 125 10.97 -21.77 6.23
CA MET A 125 9.55 -21.44 5.98
C MET A 125 8.71 -21.34 7.26
N THR A 126 9.00 -22.10 8.30
CA THR A 126 8.30 -21.98 9.59
C THR A 126 8.48 -20.59 10.21
N VAL A 127 9.69 -20.03 10.15
CA VAL A 127 9.97 -18.67 10.63
C VAL A 127 9.23 -17.63 9.76
N ALA A 128 9.14 -17.86 8.45
CA ALA A 128 8.33 -17.03 7.56
C ALA A 128 6.86 -17.05 7.97
N GLY A 129 6.31 -18.22 8.30
CA GLY A 129 4.94 -18.36 8.80
C GLY A 129 4.72 -17.64 10.13
N LEU A 130 5.66 -17.72 11.07
CA LEU A 130 5.58 -16.97 12.33
C LEU A 130 5.61 -15.45 12.09
N ALA A 131 6.46 -14.97 11.19
CA ALA A 131 6.47 -13.55 10.79
C ALA A 131 5.13 -13.13 10.16
N ALA A 132 4.52 -13.97 9.32
CA ALA A 132 3.18 -13.72 8.78
C ALA A 132 2.12 -13.63 9.89
N LEU A 133 2.16 -14.48 10.92
CA LEU A 133 1.25 -14.40 12.08
C LEU A 133 1.45 -13.10 12.87
N VAL A 134 2.69 -12.64 13.05
CA VAL A 134 2.96 -11.32 13.68
C VAL A 134 2.36 -10.20 12.85
N LEU A 135 2.51 -10.22 11.51
CA LEU A 135 1.89 -9.24 10.62
C LEU A 135 0.36 -9.28 10.70
N ILE A 136 -0.26 -10.47 10.76
CA ILE A 136 -1.70 -10.61 11.00
C ILE A 136 -2.09 -9.95 12.32
N GLY A 137 -1.35 -10.21 13.40
CA GLY A 137 -1.56 -9.58 14.70
C GLY A 137 -1.48 -8.06 14.65
N ILE A 138 -0.50 -7.50 13.93
CA ILE A 138 -0.37 -6.06 13.70
C ILE A 138 -1.59 -5.51 12.96
N VAL A 139 -1.99 -6.16 11.87
CA VAL A 139 -3.16 -5.74 11.08
C VAL A 139 -4.43 -5.80 11.93
N LEU A 140 -4.66 -6.85 12.68
CA LEU A 140 -5.80 -6.97 13.60
C LEU A 140 -5.78 -5.90 14.69
N TRP A 141 -4.61 -5.53 15.19
CA TRP A 141 -4.46 -4.46 16.19
C TRP A 141 -4.81 -3.07 15.65
N ILE A 142 -4.43 -2.76 14.40
CA ILE A 142 -4.70 -1.44 13.80
C ILE A 142 -6.08 -1.37 13.12
N SER A 143 -6.61 -2.50 12.62
CA SER A 143 -7.83 -2.56 11.80
C SER A 143 -9.07 -1.97 12.47
N PRO A 144 -9.41 -2.21 13.76
CA PRO A 144 -10.60 -1.62 14.37
C PRO A 144 -10.55 -0.08 14.35
N LYS A 145 -9.38 0.49 14.63
CA LYS A 145 -9.18 1.95 14.61
C LYS A 145 -9.23 2.50 13.18
N ALA A 146 -8.65 1.79 12.23
CA ALA A 146 -8.70 2.15 10.81
C ALA A 146 -10.13 2.04 10.28
N TRP A 147 -10.86 0.97 10.59
CA TRP A 147 -12.23 0.73 10.16
C TRP A 147 -13.20 1.84 10.55
N LEU A 148 -13.16 2.25 11.83
CA LEU A 148 -13.99 3.34 12.34
C LEU A 148 -13.63 4.69 11.68
N ARG A 149 -12.36 4.94 11.42
CA ARG A 149 -11.89 6.19 10.85
C ARG A 149 -12.13 6.32 9.36
N ILE A 150 -12.00 5.24 8.61
CA ILE A 150 -12.37 5.20 7.20
C ILE A 150 -13.81 5.70 7.02
N GLY A 151 -14.73 5.32 7.92
CA GLY A 151 -16.11 5.80 7.89
C GLY A 151 -16.27 7.31 8.01
N ASN A 152 -15.33 8.00 8.67
CA ASN A 152 -15.38 9.45 8.90
C ASN A 152 -14.56 10.27 7.89
N ALA A 153 -13.58 9.66 7.25
CA ALA A 153 -12.60 10.35 6.40
C ALA A 153 -12.99 10.35 4.92
N TYR A 154 -13.71 9.34 4.47
CA TYR A 154 -13.99 9.15 3.05
C TYR A 154 -15.41 9.60 2.68
N GLN A 155 -15.48 10.55 1.77
CA GLN A 155 -16.69 10.92 1.05
C GLN A 155 -16.38 10.82 -0.45
N PRO A 156 -17.14 10.15 -1.26
CA PRO A 156 -18.50 9.63 -1.10
C PRO A 156 -18.56 8.22 -0.48
N VAL A 157 -19.76 7.78 -0.09
CA VAL A 157 -20.02 6.51 0.62
C VAL A 157 -19.36 5.27 -0.03
N GLY A 158 -19.22 5.24 -1.36
CA GLY A 158 -18.53 4.17 -2.07
C GLY A 158 -17.05 4.00 -1.69
N ALA A 159 -16.34 5.08 -1.39
CA ALA A 159 -14.93 5.03 -0.99
C ALA A 159 -14.74 4.35 0.38
N VAL A 160 -15.70 4.47 1.29
CA VAL A 160 -15.67 3.81 2.60
C VAL A 160 -15.65 2.28 2.45
N TRP A 161 -16.53 1.77 1.62
CA TRP A 161 -16.64 0.32 1.41
C TRP A 161 -15.39 -0.26 0.76
N ILE A 162 -14.87 0.41 -0.25
CA ILE A 162 -13.68 -0.05 -0.97
C ILE A 162 -12.43 0.00 -0.09
N ALA A 163 -12.30 1.02 0.77
CA ALA A 163 -11.21 1.10 1.74
C ALA A 163 -11.29 -0.01 2.80
N ARG A 164 -12.51 -0.35 3.24
CA ARG A 164 -12.73 -1.49 4.14
C ARG A 164 -12.44 -2.81 3.45
N ALA A 165 -12.86 -2.97 2.20
CA ALA A 165 -12.54 -4.14 1.40
C ALA A 165 -11.01 -4.31 1.22
N ALA A 166 -10.26 -3.23 1.04
CA ALA A 166 -8.80 -3.27 0.98
C ALA A 166 -8.17 -3.79 2.29
N LEU A 167 -8.66 -3.37 3.47
CA LEU A 167 -8.20 -3.92 4.75
C LEU A 167 -8.51 -5.42 4.90
N VAL A 168 -9.68 -5.84 4.47
CA VAL A 168 -10.07 -7.26 4.46
C VAL A 168 -9.15 -8.05 3.51
N ALA A 169 -8.88 -7.51 2.32
CA ALA A 169 -7.96 -8.11 1.37
C ALA A 169 -6.53 -8.26 1.95
N LEU A 170 -6.02 -7.23 2.65
CA LEU A 170 -4.75 -7.32 3.35
C LEU A 170 -4.73 -8.50 4.34
N LEU A 171 -5.76 -8.63 5.17
CA LEU A 171 -5.86 -9.70 6.15
C LEU A 171 -5.94 -11.08 5.47
N LEU A 172 -6.80 -11.24 4.47
CA LEU A 172 -6.96 -12.50 3.72
C LEU A 172 -5.67 -12.90 2.99
N GLY A 173 -4.95 -11.92 2.42
CA GLY A 173 -3.65 -12.16 1.79
C GLY A 173 -2.59 -12.66 2.77
N LEU A 174 -2.54 -12.10 3.99
CA LEU A 174 -1.63 -12.57 5.03
C LEU A 174 -2.02 -13.95 5.57
N ILE A 175 -3.33 -14.23 5.73
CA ILE A 175 -3.83 -15.57 6.09
C ILE A 175 -3.41 -16.60 5.03
N ALA A 176 -3.60 -16.30 3.74
CA ALA A 176 -3.17 -17.18 2.66
C ALA A 176 -1.65 -17.46 2.72
N ALA A 177 -0.83 -16.44 3.03
CA ALA A 177 0.61 -16.62 3.24
C ALA A 177 0.91 -17.56 4.40
N ALA A 178 0.26 -17.40 5.56
CA ALA A 178 0.44 -18.27 6.71
C ALA A 178 0.03 -19.71 6.40
N LEU A 179 -1.13 -19.93 5.79
CA LEU A 179 -1.61 -21.26 5.37
C LEU A 179 -0.62 -21.94 4.41
N MET A 180 -0.06 -21.17 3.46
CA MET A 180 0.91 -21.64 2.48
C MET A 180 2.24 -22.03 3.14
N THR A 181 2.76 -21.19 4.04
CA THR A 181 4.07 -21.42 4.68
C THR A 181 4.06 -22.57 5.67
N PHE A 182 2.95 -22.74 6.40
CA PHE A 182 2.76 -23.89 7.31
C PHE A 182 2.28 -25.16 6.60
N ARG A 183 2.00 -25.11 5.28
CA ARG A 183 1.49 -26.25 4.49
C ARG A 183 0.24 -26.87 5.08
N ILE A 184 -0.68 -26.06 5.64
CA ILE A 184 -1.86 -26.54 6.36
C ILE A 184 -2.82 -27.28 5.41
N ILE A 185 -2.87 -26.89 4.13
CA ILE A 185 -3.72 -27.49 3.11
C ILE A 185 -2.83 -28.11 2.05
N GLU A 186 -2.75 -29.45 2.05
CA GLU A 186 -1.98 -30.21 1.05
C GLU A 186 -2.51 -29.95 -0.36
N GLY A 187 -1.62 -29.84 -1.33
CA GLY A 187 -1.95 -29.58 -2.74
C GLY A 187 -2.44 -28.16 -3.08
N ALA A 188 -2.78 -27.35 -2.08
CA ALA A 188 -3.32 -25.98 -2.31
C ALA A 188 -2.25 -24.88 -2.47
N HIS A 189 -0.96 -25.23 -2.44
CA HIS A 189 0.13 -24.23 -2.44
C HIS A 189 0.04 -23.24 -3.60
N SER A 190 -0.24 -23.69 -4.81
CA SER A 190 -0.34 -22.82 -6.00
C SER A 190 -1.53 -21.87 -5.91
N TYR A 191 -2.68 -22.35 -5.44
CA TYR A 191 -3.87 -21.53 -5.22
C TYR A 191 -3.64 -20.51 -4.10
N LEU A 192 -3.10 -20.93 -2.96
CA LEU A 192 -2.81 -20.04 -1.84
C LEU A 192 -1.81 -18.95 -2.24
N ARG A 193 -0.80 -19.27 -3.07
CA ARG A 193 0.13 -18.28 -3.62
C ARG A 193 -0.58 -17.28 -4.52
N LEU A 194 -1.48 -17.77 -5.38
CA LEU A 194 -2.26 -16.93 -6.28
C LEU A 194 -3.17 -15.97 -5.49
N PHE A 195 -3.89 -16.49 -4.50
CA PHE A 195 -4.70 -15.68 -3.58
C PHE A 195 -3.86 -14.66 -2.81
N HIS A 196 -2.75 -15.09 -2.22
CA HIS A 196 -1.83 -14.21 -1.49
C HIS A 196 -1.41 -13.01 -2.34
N VAL A 197 -0.92 -13.25 -3.55
CA VAL A 197 -0.46 -12.18 -4.45
C VAL A 197 -1.60 -11.25 -4.83
N HIS A 198 -2.76 -11.77 -5.25
CA HIS A 198 -3.87 -10.95 -5.72
C HIS A 198 -4.55 -10.19 -4.58
N PHE A 199 -4.72 -10.78 -3.41
CA PHE A 199 -5.25 -10.07 -2.26
C PHE A 199 -4.35 -8.90 -1.85
N LEU A 200 -3.02 -9.11 -1.82
CA LEU A 200 -2.11 -8.05 -1.39
C LEU A 200 -1.89 -7.00 -2.47
N VAL A 201 -1.61 -7.40 -3.70
CA VAL A 201 -1.24 -6.46 -4.76
C VAL A 201 -2.48 -5.77 -5.33
N LEU A 202 -3.48 -6.53 -5.77
CA LEU A 202 -4.65 -5.97 -6.41
C LEU A 202 -5.69 -5.51 -5.38
N GLY A 203 -6.05 -6.38 -4.44
CA GLY A 203 -7.11 -6.11 -3.45
C GLY A 203 -6.72 -5.05 -2.42
N PHE A 204 -5.47 -5.00 -1.98
CA PHE A 204 -5.03 -4.04 -0.98
C PHE A 204 -4.24 -2.88 -1.57
N LEU A 205 -3.05 -3.11 -2.15
CA LEU A 205 -2.17 -2.03 -2.57
C LEU A 205 -2.79 -1.18 -3.67
N THR A 206 -3.18 -1.78 -4.80
CA THR A 206 -3.75 -1.04 -5.94
C THR A 206 -4.98 -0.25 -5.53
N VAL A 207 -5.90 -0.85 -4.78
CA VAL A 207 -7.10 -0.17 -4.29
C VAL A 207 -6.75 0.98 -3.35
N THR A 208 -5.80 0.80 -2.44
CA THR A 208 -5.37 1.86 -1.51
C THR A 208 -4.77 3.04 -2.27
N PHE A 209 -3.95 2.79 -3.29
CA PHE A 209 -3.37 3.86 -4.11
C PHE A 209 -4.41 4.56 -5.01
N ILE A 210 -5.40 3.84 -5.55
CA ILE A 210 -6.55 4.46 -6.25
C ILE A 210 -7.32 5.37 -5.30
N LEU A 211 -7.58 4.95 -4.06
CA LEU A 211 -8.23 5.78 -3.05
C LEU A 211 -7.41 7.01 -2.68
N ALA A 212 -6.08 6.86 -2.55
CA ALA A 212 -5.19 8.00 -2.30
C ALA A 212 -5.26 9.02 -3.43
N LEU A 213 -5.25 8.57 -4.70
CA LEU A 213 -5.43 9.45 -5.86
C LEU A 213 -6.75 10.23 -5.79
N HIS A 214 -7.86 9.58 -5.44
CA HIS A 214 -9.17 10.23 -5.32
C HIS A 214 -9.22 11.29 -4.21
N GLN A 215 -8.31 11.24 -3.25
CA GLN A 215 -8.22 12.26 -2.19
C GLN A 215 -7.22 13.37 -2.53
N ILE A 216 -6.08 13.01 -3.10
CA ILE A 216 -4.97 13.95 -3.30
C ILE A 216 -5.18 14.80 -4.56
N LEU A 217 -5.61 14.18 -5.67
CA LEU A 217 -5.76 14.89 -6.94
C LEU A 217 -6.72 16.08 -6.87
N PRO A 218 -7.94 15.97 -6.31
CA PRO A 218 -8.83 17.13 -6.22
C PRO A 218 -8.25 18.30 -5.42
N VAL A 219 -7.45 17.99 -4.39
CA VAL A 219 -6.78 19.00 -3.56
C VAL A 219 -5.70 19.72 -4.35
N LEU A 220 -4.85 18.98 -5.07
CA LEU A 220 -3.78 19.54 -5.89
C LEU A 220 -4.32 20.33 -7.09
N MET A 221 -5.37 19.82 -7.73
CA MET A 221 -6.02 20.49 -8.86
C MET A 221 -6.87 21.69 -8.43
N GLN A 222 -7.16 21.83 -7.12
CA GLN A 222 -8.14 22.80 -6.60
C GLN A 222 -9.50 22.73 -7.35
N ALA A 223 -9.85 21.56 -7.83
CA ALA A 223 -11.04 21.29 -8.63
C ALA A 223 -11.62 19.91 -8.28
N PRO A 224 -12.95 19.75 -8.34
CA PRO A 224 -13.56 18.45 -8.13
C PRO A 224 -13.22 17.51 -9.29
N LEU A 225 -13.31 16.20 -9.03
CA LEU A 225 -13.25 15.18 -10.08
C LEU A 225 -14.41 15.37 -11.07
N ALA A 226 -14.24 14.87 -12.30
CA ALA A 226 -15.14 15.16 -13.40
C ALA A 226 -16.56 14.63 -13.18
N SER A 227 -16.73 13.48 -12.54
CA SER A 227 -18.04 12.84 -12.38
C SER A 227 -18.11 11.91 -11.16
N HIS A 228 -18.87 12.30 -10.16
CA HIS A 228 -19.20 11.43 -9.02
C HIS A 228 -19.93 10.13 -9.40
N ALA A 229 -20.68 10.12 -10.49
CA ALA A 229 -21.40 8.94 -10.96
C ALA A 229 -20.42 7.91 -11.53
N VAL A 230 -19.46 8.35 -12.36
CA VAL A 230 -18.42 7.48 -12.94
C VAL A 230 -17.56 6.87 -11.84
N THR A 231 -17.07 7.68 -10.90
CA THR A 231 -16.32 7.20 -9.74
C THR A 231 -17.09 6.16 -8.93
N ARG A 232 -18.39 6.39 -8.68
CA ARG A 232 -19.24 5.47 -7.94
C ARG A 232 -19.36 4.12 -8.64
N ILE A 233 -19.58 4.11 -9.96
CA ILE A 233 -19.66 2.88 -10.76
C ILE A 233 -18.33 2.14 -10.74
N ALA A 234 -17.21 2.84 -10.96
CA ALA A 234 -15.88 2.25 -10.90
C ALA A 234 -15.60 1.60 -9.54
N PHE A 235 -16.02 2.24 -8.45
CA PHE A 235 -15.83 1.72 -7.09
C PHE A 235 -16.68 0.49 -6.77
N TRP A 236 -17.75 0.23 -7.50
CA TRP A 236 -18.47 -1.04 -7.42
C TRP A 236 -17.83 -2.10 -8.31
N PHE A 237 -17.35 -1.73 -9.50
CA PHE A 237 -16.73 -2.66 -10.42
C PHE A 237 -15.41 -3.24 -9.88
N LEU A 238 -14.63 -2.45 -9.13
CA LEU A 238 -13.36 -2.93 -8.56
C LEU A 238 -13.55 -4.12 -7.60
N PRO A 239 -14.34 -4.04 -6.52
CA PRO A 239 -14.49 -5.17 -5.60
C PRO A 239 -15.26 -6.34 -6.22
N VAL A 240 -16.28 -6.08 -7.05
CA VAL A 240 -17.04 -7.13 -7.75
C VAL A 240 -16.14 -7.86 -8.75
N GLY A 241 -15.40 -7.11 -9.56
CA GLY A 241 -14.42 -7.67 -10.50
C GLY A 241 -13.35 -8.46 -9.79
N PHE A 242 -12.82 -7.94 -8.67
CA PHE A 242 -11.83 -8.66 -7.88
C PHE A 242 -12.38 -9.98 -7.29
N ALA A 243 -13.58 -9.97 -6.69
CA ALA A 243 -14.21 -11.16 -6.15
C ALA A 243 -14.49 -12.22 -7.25
N ALA A 244 -14.95 -11.77 -8.42
CA ALA A 244 -15.20 -12.65 -9.54
C ALA A 244 -13.89 -13.21 -10.15
N LEU A 245 -12.80 -12.45 -10.14
CA LEU A 245 -11.46 -12.93 -10.54
C LEU A 245 -11.00 -14.08 -9.64
N LEU A 246 -11.19 -13.94 -8.33
CA LEU A 246 -10.89 -15.02 -7.38
C LEU A 246 -11.77 -16.26 -7.63
N GLY A 247 -13.03 -16.06 -8.01
CA GLY A 247 -13.92 -17.14 -8.46
C GLY A 247 -13.39 -17.84 -9.71
N GLY A 248 -12.84 -17.09 -10.67
CA GLY A 248 -12.17 -17.63 -11.85
C GLY A 248 -11.00 -18.56 -11.49
N PHE A 249 -10.17 -18.15 -10.52
CA PHE A 249 -9.06 -18.98 -10.04
C PHE A 249 -9.55 -20.29 -9.38
N VAL A 250 -10.60 -20.22 -8.55
CA VAL A 250 -11.16 -21.41 -7.88
C VAL A 250 -11.73 -22.39 -8.91
N THR A 251 -12.43 -21.89 -9.92
CA THR A 251 -13.04 -22.71 -10.97
C THR A 251 -12.07 -23.08 -12.08
N SER A 252 -10.84 -22.56 -12.05
CA SER A 252 -9.84 -22.70 -13.12
C SER A 252 -10.38 -22.29 -14.50
N SER A 253 -11.26 -21.28 -14.52
CA SER A 253 -11.94 -20.82 -15.74
C SER A 253 -11.24 -19.59 -16.31
N LEU A 254 -10.37 -19.81 -17.30
CA LEU A 254 -9.67 -18.73 -18.01
C LEU A 254 -10.62 -17.72 -18.66
N TRP A 255 -11.78 -18.20 -19.19
CA TRP A 255 -12.81 -17.33 -19.75
C TRP A 255 -13.38 -16.37 -18.70
N LEU A 256 -13.65 -16.88 -17.49
CA LEU A 256 -14.13 -16.05 -16.39
C LEU A 256 -13.07 -15.03 -15.98
N GLU A 257 -11.80 -15.45 -15.86
CA GLU A 257 -10.68 -14.55 -15.53
C GLU A 257 -10.55 -13.41 -16.54
N ILE A 258 -10.66 -13.69 -17.84
CA ILE A 258 -10.54 -12.67 -18.89
C ILE A 258 -11.75 -11.74 -18.93
N THR A 259 -12.97 -12.29 -18.82
CA THR A 259 -14.19 -11.48 -18.79
C THR A 259 -14.15 -10.50 -17.62
N VAL A 260 -13.73 -10.99 -16.46
CA VAL A 260 -13.61 -10.17 -15.26
C VAL A 260 -12.42 -9.23 -15.35
N GLY A 261 -11.31 -9.64 -15.95
CA GLY A 261 -10.20 -8.76 -16.30
C GLY A 261 -10.66 -7.56 -17.14
N GLY A 262 -11.56 -7.79 -18.11
CA GLY A 262 -12.22 -6.73 -18.88
C GLY A 262 -13.03 -5.76 -18.00
N LEU A 263 -13.76 -6.28 -17.01
CA LEU A 263 -14.49 -5.44 -16.03
C LEU A 263 -13.54 -4.58 -15.19
N LEU A 264 -12.41 -5.13 -14.75
CA LEU A 264 -11.38 -4.39 -14.01
C LEU A 264 -10.72 -3.31 -14.88
N VAL A 265 -10.43 -3.61 -16.16
CA VAL A 265 -9.96 -2.60 -17.12
C VAL A 265 -10.99 -1.48 -17.28
N ALA A 266 -12.28 -1.80 -17.41
CA ALA A 266 -13.33 -0.81 -17.50
C ALA A 266 -13.40 0.07 -16.23
N ALA A 267 -13.28 -0.52 -15.04
CA ALA A 267 -13.26 0.23 -13.79
C ALA A 267 -12.06 1.20 -13.72
N VAL A 268 -10.88 0.73 -14.09
CA VAL A 268 -9.65 1.57 -14.12
C VAL A 268 -9.77 2.64 -15.21
N ALA A 269 -10.33 2.32 -16.38
CA ALA A 269 -10.58 3.31 -17.44
C ALA A 269 -11.52 4.42 -16.97
N MET A 270 -12.57 4.08 -16.21
CA MET A 270 -13.48 5.07 -15.61
C MET A 270 -12.74 5.97 -14.60
N CYS A 271 -11.91 5.42 -13.73
CA CYS A 271 -11.09 6.21 -12.82
C CYS A 271 -10.11 7.12 -13.60
N THR A 272 -9.44 6.56 -14.61
CA THR A 272 -8.50 7.30 -15.46
C THR A 272 -9.21 8.47 -16.18
N TYR A 273 -10.37 8.21 -16.74
CA TYR A 273 -11.21 9.24 -17.37
C TYR A 273 -11.55 10.38 -16.39
N ASP A 274 -12.00 10.03 -15.19
CA ASP A 274 -12.42 11.00 -14.18
C ASP A 274 -11.24 11.90 -13.75
N PHE A 275 -10.06 11.32 -13.58
CA PHE A 275 -8.83 12.03 -13.25
C PHE A 275 -8.35 12.92 -14.40
N LEU A 276 -8.27 12.40 -15.63
CA LEU A 276 -7.80 13.15 -16.81
C LEU A 276 -8.70 14.33 -17.13
N VAL A 277 -10.02 14.12 -17.12
CA VAL A 277 -10.98 15.19 -17.39
C VAL A 277 -10.97 16.25 -16.29
N GLY A 278 -10.86 15.82 -15.02
CA GLY A 278 -10.68 16.75 -13.90
C GLY A 278 -9.42 17.60 -14.07
N TRP A 279 -8.30 16.97 -14.40
CA TRP A 279 -7.02 17.64 -14.62
C TRP A 279 -7.05 18.63 -15.77
N ILE A 280 -7.64 18.25 -16.93
CA ILE A 280 -7.79 19.16 -18.08
C ILE A 280 -8.69 20.37 -17.70
N LYS A 281 -9.80 20.13 -17.01
CA LYS A 281 -10.73 21.18 -16.60
C LYS A 281 -10.17 22.14 -15.56
N SER A 282 -9.21 21.69 -14.75
CA SER A 282 -8.54 22.54 -13.75
C SER A 282 -7.49 23.49 -14.34
N GLY A 283 -7.28 23.47 -15.66
CA GLY A 283 -6.28 24.30 -16.33
C GLY A 283 -4.86 23.75 -16.25
N THR A 284 -4.71 22.43 -16.06
CA THR A 284 -3.41 21.73 -16.04
C THR A 284 -2.41 22.38 -15.06
N PRO A 285 -2.58 22.18 -13.74
CA PRO A 285 -1.74 22.84 -12.75
C PRO A 285 -0.26 22.48 -12.96
N GLU A 286 0.57 23.50 -13.10
CA GLU A 286 2.03 23.37 -13.27
C GLU A 286 2.69 23.01 -11.93
N HIS A 287 2.54 21.75 -11.50
CA HIS A 287 3.11 21.29 -10.26
C HIS A 287 3.70 19.87 -10.43
N ALA A 288 4.96 19.66 -10.10
CA ALA A 288 5.63 18.37 -10.26
C ALA A 288 4.86 17.22 -9.58
N ALA A 289 4.20 17.47 -8.44
CA ALA A 289 3.36 16.48 -7.77
C ALA A 289 2.18 16.03 -8.66
N SER A 290 1.51 16.96 -9.35
CA SER A 290 0.40 16.62 -10.27
C SER A 290 0.86 15.80 -11.45
N ASP A 291 2.05 16.10 -11.99
CA ASP A 291 2.64 15.35 -13.11
C ASP A 291 2.94 13.90 -12.72
N HIS A 292 3.52 13.68 -11.54
CA HIS A 292 3.75 12.36 -11.00
C HIS A 292 2.44 11.57 -10.81
N LEU A 293 1.40 12.20 -10.25
CA LEU A 293 0.11 11.53 -10.05
C LEU A 293 -0.56 11.20 -11.38
N LEU A 294 -0.52 12.12 -12.36
CA LEU A 294 -1.05 11.90 -13.69
C LEU A 294 -0.32 10.75 -14.40
N LEU A 295 1.01 10.75 -14.35
CA LEU A 295 1.83 9.68 -14.90
C LEU A 295 1.48 8.33 -14.23
N GLY A 296 1.28 8.33 -12.91
CA GLY A 296 0.82 7.16 -12.17
C GLY A 296 -0.52 6.62 -12.69
N VAL A 297 -1.49 7.49 -12.95
CA VAL A 297 -2.78 7.11 -13.55
C VAL A 297 -2.62 6.45 -14.93
N CYS A 298 -1.76 7.01 -15.78
CA CYS A 298 -1.46 6.41 -17.09
C CYS A 298 -0.84 5.02 -16.94
N PHE A 299 0.11 4.84 -16.05
CA PHE A 299 0.72 3.54 -15.79
C PHE A 299 -0.23 2.54 -15.14
N LEU A 300 -1.16 2.97 -14.29
CA LEU A 300 -2.23 2.12 -13.77
C LEU A 300 -3.07 1.54 -14.91
N PHE A 301 -3.50 2.37 -15.84
CA PHE A 301 -4.27 1.95 -17.00
C PHE A 301 -3.46 0.98 -17.88
N LEU A 302 -2.22 1.33 -18.24
CA LEU A 302 -1.34 0.49 -19.04
C LEU A 302 -1.08 -0.87 -18.39
N SER A 303 -0.83 -0.91 -17.07
CA SER A 303 -0.60 -2.18 -16.37
C SER A 303 -1.85 -3.06 -16.37
N THR A 304 -3.03 -2.47 -16.22
CA THR A 304 -4.29 -3.22 -16.21
C THR A 304 -4.59 -3.81 -17.59
N VAL A 305 -4.37 -3.03 -18.66
CA VAL A 305 -4.50 -3.51 -20.05
C VAL A 305 -3.47 -4.60 -20.36
N ALA A 306 -2.22 -4.43 -19.92
CA ALA A 306 -1.18 -5.44 -20.10
C ALA A 306 -1.54 -6.77 -19.40
N GLY A 307 -2.08 -6.70 -18.18
CA GLY A 307 -2.56 -7.88 -17.45
C GLY A 307 -3.67 -8.63 -18.19
N LEU A 308 -4.66 -7.90 -18.73
CA LEU A 308 -5.72 -8.48 -19.55
C LEU A 308 -5.17 -9.11 -20.83
N ALA A 309 -4.27 -8.42 -21.53
CA ALA A 309 -3.65 -8.91 -22.76
C ALA A 309 -2.82 -10.18 -22.51
N MET A 310 -2.10 -10.25 -21.39
CA MET A 310 -1.37 -11.45 -20.99
C MET A 310 -2.31 -12.63 -20.74
N GLY A 311 -3.43 -12.42 -20.01
CA GLY A 311 -4.44 -13.44 -19.79
C GLY A 311 -5.07 -13.91 -21.11
N ALA A 312 -5.49 -12.97 -21.96
CA ALA A 312 -6.10 -13.26 -23.26
C ALA A 312 -5.18 -14.04 -24.21
N ASN A 313 -3.87 -13.84 -24.10
CA ASN A 313 -2.89 -14.58 -24.90
C ASN A 313 -2.97 -16.11 -24.68
N TYR A 314 -3.35 -16.55 -23.48
CA TYR A 314 -3.49 -17.96 -23.15
C TYR A 314 -4.81 -18.58 -23.57
N LEU A 315 -5.75 -17.81 -24.13
CA LEU A 315 -6.96 -18.37 -24.78
C LEU A 315 -6.64 -19.18 -26.05
N ARG A 316 -5.50 -18.91 -26.66
CA ARG A 316 -5.04 -19.63 -27.86
C ARG A 316 -4.03 -20.70 -27.50
N THR A 317 -4.12 -21.83 -28.16
CA THR A 317 -3.19 -22.95 -27.99
C THR A 317 -2.61 -23.31 -29.34
N PRO A 318 -1.32 -23.04 -29.62
CA PRO A 318 -0.34 -22.38 -28.75
C PRO A 318 -0.62 -20.87 -28.55
N PRO A 319 -0.14 -20.25 -27.47
CA PRO A 319 -0.23 -18.81 -27.27
C PRO A 319 0.40 -18.02 -28.43
N VAL A 320 -0.21 -16.89 -28.80
CA VAL A 320 0.27 -16.06 -29.92
C VAL A 320 1.60 -15.40 -29.60
N MET A 321 1.77 -14.92 -28.36
CA MET A 321 3.00 -14.27 -27.91
C MET A 321 3.73 -15.18 -26.92
N PRO A 322 5.05 -15.38 -27.10
CA PRO A 322 5.87 -16.11 -26.13
C PRO A 322 6.13 -15.23 -24.90
N ILE A 323 5.16 -15.20 -23.97
CA ILE A 323 5.29 -14.43 -22.74
C ILE A 323 6.28 -15.13 -21.81
N GLY A 324 7.46 -14.55 -21.69
CA GLY A 324 8.51 -15.02 -20.80
C GLY A 324 8.63 -14.19 -19.52
N SER A 325 9.65 -14.52 -18.73
CA SER A 325 9.92 -13.88 -17.44
C SER A 325 10.10 -12.36 -17.53
N LEU A 326 10.71 -11.84 -18.60
CA LEU A 326 10.91 -10.41 -18.83
C LEU A 326 9.59 -9.66 -19.02
N HIS A 327 8.62 -10.24 -19.70
CA HIS A 327 7.30 -9.64 -19.88
C HIS A 327 6.57 -9.55 -18.54
N LEU A 328 6.67 -10.59 -17.69
CA LEU A 328 6.09 -10.56 -16.35
C LEU A 328 6.76 -9.51 -15.47
N VAL A 329 8.10 -9.36 -15.56
CA VAL A 329 8.84 -8.31 -14.87
C VAL A 329 8.37 -6.93 -15.35
N ALA A 330 8.25 -6.69 -16.66
CA ALA A 330 7.77 -5.43 -17.21
C ALA A 330 6.34 -5.10 -16.70
N TYR A 331 5.42 -6.05 -16.78
CA TYR A 331 4.04 -5.91 -16.29
C TYR A 331 3.99 -5.52 -14.82
N THR A 332 4.71 -6.25 -13.96
CA THR A 332 4.71 -5.96 -12.52
C THR A 332 5.35 -4.62 -12.20
N HIS A 333 6.39 -4.19 -12.94
CA HIS A 333 7.04 -2.90 -12.72
C HIS A 333 6.23 -1.72 -13.26
N LEU A 334 5.37 -1.91 -14.27
CA LEU A 334 4.36 -0.91 -14.64
C LEU A 334 3.43 -0.60 -13.46
N ALA A 335 3.02 -1.64 -12.71
CA ALA A 335 2.16 -1.44 -11.55
C ALA A 335 2.93 -0.86 -10.35
N PHE A 336 4.13 -1.35 -10.02
CA PHE A 336 4.84 -0.92 -8.81
C PHE A 336 5.62 0.37 -9.00
N ILE A 337 6.42 0.48 -10.06
CA ILE A 337 7.26 1.67 -10.31
C ILE A 337 6.49 2.72 -11.09
N GLY A 338 5.79 2.29 -12.14
CA GLY A 338 5.02 3.20 -12.98
C GLY A 338 3.80 3.79 -12.26
N PHE A 339 3.04 3.00 -11.50
CA PHE A 339 1.85 3.49 -10.81
C PHE A 339 2.12 3.84 -9.34
N MET A 340 2.39 2.85 -8.49
CA MET A 340 2.40 3.06 -7.04
C MET A 340 3.51 4.02 -6.61
N MET A 341 4.71 3.90 -7.18
CA MET A 341 5.83 4.78 -6.84
C MET A 341 5.58 6.22 -7.31
N GLN A 342 4.95 6.41 -8.48
CA GLN A 342 4.57 7.75 -8.94
C GLN A 342 3.54 8.40 -8.00
N VAL A 343 2.56 7.63 -7.51
CA VAL A 343 1.60 8.15 -6.52
C VAL A 343 2.31 8.53 -5.22
N VAL A 344 3.28 7.73 -4.77
CA VAL A 344 4.09 8.07 -3.59
C VAL A 344 4.84 9.38 -3.82
N CYS A 345 5.59 9.50 -4.93
CA CYS A 345 6.37 10.72 -5.24
C CYS A 345 5.47 11.95 -5.36
N GLY A 346 4.30 11.82 -5.97
CA GLY A 346 3.35 12.93 -6.11
C GLY A 346 2.57 13.26 -4.83
N SER A 347 2.61 12.41 -3.80
CA SER A 347 1.92 12.65 -2.52
C SER A 347 2.82 13.24 -1.43
N LEU A 348 4.11 13.37 -1.67
CA LEU A 348 5.12 13.93 -0.76
C LEU A 348 5.42 15.38 -1.08
#